data_007156a8676f1809c0d6f80d364058ba
#
_entry.id   007156a8676f1809c0d6f80d364058ba
#
_cell.length_a   1.000
_cell.length_b   1.000
_cell.length_c   1.000
_cell.angle_alpha   90.00
_cell.angle_beta   90.00
_cell.angle_gamma   90.00
#
_symmetry.space_group_name_H-M   'P 1'
#
loop_
_entity.id
_entity.type
_entity.pdbx_description
1 polymer ?
#
loop_
_entity_poly.entity_id
_entity_poly.type
_entity_poly.pdbx_seq_one_letter_code
_entity_poly.pdbx_strand_id
1 'polypeptide(L)'
;MRLLGKALTFDDVLLVPAYSQVLPKDTSLATQFTRKLRLNLPLISAAMDTVTEARLAIAIAQEGGIGIVHKNLTPQEQAAQVAKVKRYESGVLRDPVVITPETKVRQVMALSEELGVSGFPVCEGGKVVGIVTGRDMRFETRFDQPVSEIMTQQERLITVPEGTTPEEAKALLNKYKLERLLVVNDAFELKGLITVKDITKQLNFPLAARDASGRLLVGAAVGVGDGTEARVEALVKAGVDAIVVDTAHGHSQGVIERVRWVKKNYPQIEVIGGNIATGAAALALVEAGADAVKVGIGPGSICTTRIVAGVGVPQVMAIDNVATALQGTGVPLIADGGIRYSGDIAKAIAAGASTVMMGGMFAGTEEAPGEVILYQGRSYKSYRGMGSIGAMQQGSADRYFQESSTGNPNADKLVPEGIEGRVPYKGSVVAILFQMAGGLRASMGYCGCPTIEDMRNKAEFVEITSAGIRESHVHDVQITKEAPNYRAD
;
A
#
# COMPACT_ATOMS: atom_id res chain seq x y z
N MET A 1 -31.83 6.40 28.37
CA MET A 1 -30.96 6.40 27.17
C MET A 1 -29.56 6.82 27.59
N ARG A 2 -28.51 6.14 27.12
CA ARG A 2 -27.10 6.49 27.39
C ARG A 2 -26.57 7.25 26.17
N LEU A 3 -26.55 8.58 26.24
CA LEU A 3 -26.03 9.44 25.15
C LEU A 3 -24.62 9.89 25.49
N LEU A 4 -23.64 9.58 24.62
CA LEU A 4 -22.23 9.93 24.81
C LEU A 4 -21.89 11.37 24.35
N GLY A 5 -22.83 12.05 23.69
CA GLY A 5 -22.66 13.40 23.23
C GLY A 5 -22.84 13.57 21.72
N LYS A 6 -22.42 14.73 21.19
CA LYS A 6 -22.45 15.06 19.75
C LYS A 6 -21.18 14.49 19.10
N ALA A 7 -21.30 13.95 17.91
CA ALA A 7 -20.19 13.40 17.16
C ALA A 7 -20.08 14.11 15.79
N LEU A 8 -18.85 14.44 15.39
CA LEU A 8 -18.54 15.27 14.21
C LEU A 8 -17.86 14.43 13.12
N THR A 9 -18.18 14.76 11.86
CA THR A 9 -17.49 14.26 10.68
C THR A 9 -16.74 15.39 9.95
N PHE A 10 -16.11 15.10 8.81
CA PHE A 10 -15.29 16.07 8.09
C PHE A 10 -16.05 17.33 7.64
N ASP A 11 -17.34 17.19 7.33
CA ASP A 11 -18.17 18.32 6.90
C ASP A 11 -18.67 19.20 8.04
N ASP A 12 -18.50 18.76 9.28
CA ASP A 12 -18.91 19.54 10.47
C ASP A 12 -17.82 20.46 10.99
N VAL A 13 -16.60 20.39 10.46
CA VAL A 13 -15.44 21.13 10.99
C VAL A 13 -14.58 21.74 9.88
N LEU A 14 -13.91 22.85 10.21
CA LEU A 14 -12.80 23.40 9.42
C LEU A 14 -11.57 23.58 10.31
N LEU A 15 -10.38 23.57 9.70
CA LEU A 15 -9.13 23.92 10.38
C LEU A 15 -9.01 25.44 10.46
N VAL A 16 -8.60 25.94 11.62
CA VAL A 16 -8.38 27.36 11.84
C VAL A 16 -6.99 27.75 11.31
N PRO A 17 -6.88 28.78 10.45
CA PRO A 17 -5.59 29.30 10.01
C PRO A 17 -4.79 29.84 11.20
N ALA A 18 -3.48 29.57 11.21
CA ALA A 18 -2.58 30.04 12.26
C ALA A 18 -1.41 30.85 11.67
N TYR A 19 -0.65 31.51 12.54
CA TYR A 19 0.58 32.17 12.11
C TYR A 19 1.55 31.16 11.50
N SER A 20 2.04 31.45 10.31
CA SER A 20 2.89 30.53 9.57
C SER A 20 4.16 31.19 9.04
N GLN A 21 5.28 30.50 9.21
CA GLN A 21 6.56 30.78 8.55
C GLN A 21 6.94 29.65 7.58
N VAL A 22 6.00 28.73 7.31
CA VAL A 22 6.24 27.51 6.51
C VAL A 22 5.55 27.64 5.16
N LEU A 23 6.31 27.49 4.09
CA LEU A 23 5.73 27.37 2.74
C LEU A 23 5.32 25.93 2.47
N PRO A 24 4.25 25.69 1.69
CA PRO A 24 3.80 24.35 1.34
C PRO A 24 4.92 23.42 0.81
N LYS A 25 5.83 23.96 0.00
CA LYS A 25 6.97 23.20 -0.58
C LYS A 25 7.98 22.73 0.46
N ASP A 26 8.07 23.40 1.61
CA ASP A 26 9.07 23.12 2.65
C ASP A 26 8.52 22.20 3.74
N THR A 27 7.25 21.77 3.65
CA THR A 27 6.62 20.83 4.59
C THR A 27 7.08 19.41 4.37
N SER A 28 7.26 18.65 5.47
CA SER A 28 7.54 17.21 5.43
C SER A 28 6.24 16.41 5.62
N LEU A 29 5.94 15.51 4.68
CA LEU A 29 4.82 14.57 4.78
C LEU A 29 5.21 13.24 5.40
N ALA A 30 6.46 13.06 5.80
CA ALA A 30 6.94 11.85 6.44
C ALA A 30 6.21 11.59 7.76
N THR A 31 5.79 10.35 7.97
CA THR A 31 4.95 9.98 9.10
C THR A 31 5.21 8.55 9.55
N GLN A 32 4.73 8.21 10.75
CA GLN A 32 4.76 6.85 11.28
C GLN A 32 3.54 6.07 10.79
N PHE A 33 3.76 4.92 10.15
CA PHE A 33 2.70 4.02 9.70
C PHE A 33 2.36 2.95 10.74
N THR A 34 3.40 2.30 11.27
CA THR A 34 3.33 1.38 12.40
C THR A 34 4.43 1.75 13.40
N ARG A 35 4.61 1.00 14.48
CA ARG A 35 5.70 1.28 15.44
C ARG A 35 7.09 1.34 14.80
N LYS A 36 7.34 0.57 13.74
CA LYS A 36 8.66 0.49 13.10
C LYS A 36 8.70 1.01 11.67
N LEU A 37 7.57 0.95 10.96
CA LEU A 37 7.52 1.37 9.55
C LEU A 37 7.14 2.85 9.43
N ARG A 38 7.86 3.56 8.57
CA ARG A 38 7.61 4.96 8.22
C ARG A 38 7.24 5.08 6.75
N LEU A 39 6.40 6.05 6.43
CA LEU A 39 6.06 6.45 5.08
C LEU A 39 6.54 7.88 4.82
N ASN A 40 6.84 8.19 3.57
CA ASN A 40 7.19 9.55 3.13
C ASN A 40 5.94 10.33 2.68
N LEU A 41 4.82 9.63 2.47
CA LEU A 41 3.50 10.16 2.14
C LEU A 41 2.47 9.46 3.02
N PRO A 42 1.60 10.18 3.77
CA PRO A 42 0.67 9.58 4.74
C PRO A 42 -0.55 8.92 4.08
N LEU A 43 -0.42 8.35 2.88
CA LEU A 43 -1.52 7.81 2.09
C LEU A 43 -1.38 6.30 1.90
N ILE A 44 -2.50 5.60 2.13
CA ILE A 44 -2.61 4.14 2.05
C ILE A 44 -3.76 3.76 1.13
N SER A 45 -3.56 2.80 0.23
CA SER A 45 -4.67 2.24 -0.55
C SER A 45 -5.35 1.08 0.18
N ALA A 46 -6.69 1.10 0.17
CA ALA A 46 -7.52 0.18 0.94
C ALA A 46 -7.46 -1.26 0.41
N ALA A 47 -7.58 -2.21 1.33
CA ALA A 47 -7.59 -3.65 1.06
C ALA A 47 -8.93 -4.10 0.46
N MET A 48 -9.24 -3.65 -0.75
CA MET A 48 -10.48 -3.94 -1.46
C MET A 48 -10.18 -4.51 -2.84
N ASP A 49 -10.97 -5.48 -3.27
CA ASP A 49 -10.76 -6.23 -4.51
C ASP A 49 -10.95 -5.41 -5.81
N THR A 50 -11.50 -4.21 -5.70
CA THR A 50 -11.58 -3.22 -6.77
C THR A 50 -10.62 -2.04 -6.58
N VAL A 51 -9.66 -2.14 -5.63
CA VAL A 51 -8.73 -1.04 -5.31
C VAL A 51 -7.27 -1.49 -5.37
N THR A 52 -6.85 -2.46 -4.54
CA THR A 52 -5.43 -2.72 -4.32
C THR A 52 -4.99 -4.13 -4.67
N GLU A 53 -4.27 -4.24 -5.77
CA GLU A 53 -3.39 -5.34 -6.13
C GLU A 53 -1.97 -4.82 -6.37
N ALA A 54 -1.05 -5.67 -6.84
CA ALA A 54 0.37 -5.34 -6.97
C ALA A 54 0.62 -4.05 -7.79
N ARG A 55 -0.14 -3.81 -8.87
CA ARG A 55 0.06 -2.64 -9.74
C ARG A 55 -0.14 -1.32 -8.98
N LEU A 56 -1.25 -1.19 -8.24
CA LEU A 56 -1.50 0.00 -7.42
C LEU A 56 -0.55 0.05 -6.21
N ALA A 57 -0.29 -1.09 -5.55
CA ALA A 57 0.62 -1.14 -4.42
C ALA A 57 2.04 -0.67 -4.79
N ILE A 58 2.53 -1.02 -5.99
CA ILE A 58 3.80 -0.53 -6.53
C ILE A 58 3.75 0.99 -6.72
N ALA A 59 2.74 1.49 -7.44
CA ALA A 59 2.65 2.91 -7.77
C ALA A 59 2.57 3.80 -6.53
N ILE A 60 1.76 3.43 -5.53
CA ILE A 60 1.64 4.22 -4.30
C ILE A 60 2.91 4.13 -3.44
N ALA A 61 3.60 2.98 -3.40
CA ALA A 61 4.85 2.84 -2.68
C ALA A 61 5.99 3.64 -3.31
N GLN A 62 6.03 3.76 -4.65
CA GLN A 62 6.98 4.62 -5.37
C GLN A 62 6.81 6.10 -5.00
N GLU A 63 5.58 6.55 -4.76
CA GLU A 63 5.28 7.92 -4.34
C GLU A 63 5.43 8.13 -2.81
N GLY A 64 5.81 7.11 -2.05
CA GLY A 64 6.09 7.20 -0.62
C GLY A 64 4.97 6.75 0.32
N GLY A 65 3.85 6.27 -0.21
CA GLY A 65 2.76 5.64 0.53
C GLY A 65 2.90 4.12 0.64
N ILE A 66 1.80 3.41 0.88
CA ILE A 66 1.77 1.94 0.92
C ILE A 66 0.43 1.38 0.42
N GLY A 67 0.46 0.26 -0.30
CA GLY A 67 -0.73 -0.47 -0.69
C GLY A 67 -0.98 -1.68 0.22
N ILE A 68 -2.27 -1.92 0.55
CA ILE A 68 -2.67 -3.11 1.29
C ILE A 68 -3.42 -4.05 0.35
N VAL A 69 -2.78 -5.18 0.02
CA VAL A 69 -3.36 -6.18 -0.90
C VAL A 69 -4.55 -6.86 -0.23
N HIS A 70 -5.67 -6.94 -0.95
CA HIS A 70 -6.92 -7.52 -0.46
C HIS A 70 -6.85 -9.04 -0.32
N LYS A 71 -7.78 -9.62 0.48
CA LYS A 71 -7.81 -11.07 0.75
C LYS A 71 -8.80 -11.88 -0.10
N ASN A 72 -9.57 -11.24 -1.00
CA ASN A 72 -10.47 -11.92 -1.96
C ASN A 72 -9.65 -12.59 -3.08
N LEU A 73 -8.69 -13.38 -2.68
CA LEU A 73 -7.73 -14.16 -3.46
C LEU A 73 -7.40 -15.41 -2.65
N THR A 74 -6.96 -16.47 -3.30
CA THR A 74 -6.35 -17.59 -2.56
C THR A 74 -5.10 -17.12 -1.81
N PRO A 75 -4.66 -17.81 -0.75
CA PRO A 75 -3.41 -17.46 -0.05
C PRO A 75 -2.20 -17.37 -0.99
N GLN A 76 -2.12 -18.24 -1.98
CA GLN A 76 -1.04 -18.28 -2.97
C GLN A 76 -1.08 -17.10 -3.93
N GLU A 77 -2.26 -16.76 -4.45
CA GLU A 77 -2.45 -15.60 -5.34
C GLU A 77 -2.14 -14.27 -4.60
N GLN A 78 -2.62 -14.12 -3.38
CA GLN A 78 -2.33 -12.93 -2.57
C GLN A 78 -0.82 -12.81 -2.28
N ALA A 79 -0.17 -13.92 -1.91
CA ALA A 79 1.28 -13.98 -1.72
C ALA A 79 2.05 -13.66 -3.02
N ALA A 80 1.55 -14.10 -4.18
CA ALA A 80 2.14 -13.76 -5.48
C ALA A 80 2.04 -12.25 -5.77
N GLN A 81 0.93 -11.59 -5.41
CA GLN A 81 0.81 -10.13 -5.51
C GLN A 81 1.86 -9.42 -4.63
N VAL A 82 2.01 -9.83 -3.37
CA VAL A 82 3.04 -9.31 -2.46
C VAL A 82 4.44 -9.52 -3.03
N ALA A 83 4.77 -10.74 -3.46
CA ALA A 83 6.06 -11.07 -4.06
C ALA A 83 6.35 -10.23 -5.32
N LYS A 84 5.33 -9.90 -6.12
CA LYS A 84 5.46 -9.01 -7.29
C LYS A 84 5.88 -7.61 -6.89
N VAL A 85 5.30 -7.05 -5.81
CA VAL A 85 5.71 -5.74 -5.28
C VAL A 85 7.15 -5.79 -4.77
N LYS A 86 7.49 -6.80 -3.96
CA LYS A 86 8.84 -6.94 -3.36
C LYS A 86 9.94 -7.13 -4.40
N ARG A 87 9.64 -7.72 -5.55
CA ARG A 87 10.59 -7.92 -6.66
C ARG A 87 10.68 -6.74 -7.61
N TYR A 88 9.70 -5.82 -7.59
CA TYR A 88 9.61 -4.74 -8.59
C TYR A 88 10.79 -3.77 -8.55
N GLU A 89 11.29 -3.44 -7.37
CA GLU A 89 12.44 -2.58 -7.14
C GLU A 89 13.32 -3.15 -6.02
N SER A 90 14.11 -4.15 -6.33
CA SER A 90 15.19 -4.57 -5.44
C SER A 90 16.47 -3.91 -5.96
N GLY A 91 17.03 -2.94 -5.23
CA GLY A 91 18.29 -2.28 -5.63
C GLY A 91 19.44 -3.27 -5.83
N VAL A 92 19.39 -4.39 -5.11
CA VAL A 92 20.18 -5.61 -5.33
C VAL A 92 19.21 -6.78 -5.37
N LEU A 93 19.07 -7.42 -6.52
CA LEU A 93 18.32 -8.68 -6.63
C LEU A 93 19.12 -9.78 -5.88
N ARG A 94 18.73 -10.10 -4.65
CA ARG A 94 19.48 -11.02 -3.76
C ARG A 94 19.45 -12.48 -4.22
N ASP A 95 18.39 -12.90 -4.92
CA ASP A 95 18.25 -14.26 -5.46
C ASP A 95 17.98 -14.20 -6.98
N PRO A 96 18.99 -13.83 -7.79
CA PRO A 96 18.84 -13.84 -9.23
C PRO A 96 18.69 -15.29 -9.72
N VAL A 97 17.94 -15.47 -10.79
CA VAL A 97 17.87 -16.78 -11.46
C VAL A 97 19.25 -17.10 -12.00
N VAL A 98 19.83 -18.20 -11.53
CA VAL A 98 21.15 -18.69 -11.95
C VAL A 98 21.00 -19.86 -12.93
N ILE A 99 21.99 -20.02 -13.79
CA ILE A 99 22.12 -21.14 -14.71
C ILE A 99 23.48 -21.79 -14.53
N THR A 100 23.65 -23.01 -15.03
CA THR A 100 24.96 -23.72 -15.03
C THR A 100 25.69 -23.54 -16.36
N PRO A 101 27.01 -23.74 -16.41
CA PRO A 101 27.79 -23.65 -17.66
C PRO A 101 27.27 -24.57 -18.79
N GLU A 102 26.69 -25.73 -18.44
CA GLU A 102 26.15 -26.74 -19.37
C GLU A 102 24.75 -26.41 -19.88
N THR A 103 24.07 -25.42 -19.30
CA THR A 103 22.73 -24.98 -19.73
C THR A 103 22.78 -24.60 -21.21
N LYS A 104 21.87 -25.12 -22.02
CA LYS A 104 21.82 -24.84 -23.45
C LYS A 104 21.26 -23.45 -23.76
N VAL A 105 21.78 -22.79 -24.77
CA VAL A 105 21.34 -21.44 -25.21
C VAL A 105 19.82 -21.41 -25.39
N ARG A 106 19.20 -22.42 -26.01
CA ARG A 106 17.73 -22.46 -26.18
C ARG A 106 16.96 -22.44 -24.86
N GLN A 107 17.50 -23.09 -23.81
CA GLN A 107 16.86 -23.13 -22.51
C GLN A 107 16.93 -21.74 -21.84
N VAL A 108 18.04 -21.03 -22.00
CA VAL A 108 18.19 -19.66 -21.48
C VAL A 108 17.26 -18.69 -22.22
N MET A 109 17.08 -18.86 -23.53
CA MET A 109 16.12 -18.04 -24.30
C MET A 109 14.68 -18.28 -23.84
N ALA A 110 14.27 -19.54 -23.61
CA ALA A 110 12.96 -19.84 -23.06
C ALA A 110 12.76 -19.25 -21.66
N LEU A 111 13.75 -19.39 -20.77
CA LEU A 111 13.74 -18.73 -19.45
C LEU A 111 13.66 -17.21 -19.54
N SER A 112 14.33 -16.62 -20.52
CA SER A 112 14.31 -15.18 -20.77
C SER A 112 12.91 -14.70 -21.17
N GLU A 113 12.20 -15.44 -22.01
CA GLU A 113 10.82 -15.15 -22.42
C GLU A 113 9.84 -15.35 -21.25
N GLU A 114 9.94 -16.48 -20.56
CA GLU A 114 9.05 -16.85 -19.45
C GLU A 114 9.16 -15.84 -18.28
N LEU A 115 10.39 -15.46 -17.92
CA LEU A 115 10.66 -14.63 -16.74
C LEU A 115 10.77 -13.13 -17.05
N GLY A 116 10.83 -12.74 -18.32
CA GLY A 116 11.06 -11.35 -18.73
C GLY A 116 12.45 -10.82 -18.32
N VAL A 117 13.46 -11.72 -18.18
CA VAL A 117 14.81 -11.40 -17.71
C VAL A 117 15.79 -11.59 -18.85
N SER A 118 16.69 -10.64 -19.08
CA SER A 118 17.63 -10.62 -20.21
C SER A 118 19.10 -10.85 -19.80
N GLY A 119 19.35 -11.47 -18.63
CA GLY A 119 20.72 -11.78 -18.20
C GLY A 119 20.74 -12.69 -16.98
N PHE A 120 21.57 -13.70 -17.04
CA PHE A 120 21.64 -14.78 -16.07
C PHE A 120 23.08 -14.94 -15.58
N PRO A 121 23.34 -14.86 -14.25
CA PRO A 121 24.59 -15.32 -13.68
C PRO A 121 24.77 -16.82 -13.97
N VAL A 122 25.97 -17.20 -14.37
CA VAL A 122 26.36 -18.59 -14.56
C VAL A 122 27.16 -19.01 -13.34
N CYS A 123 26.69 -20.04 -12.62
CA CYS A 123 27.30 -20.51 -11.39
C CYS A 123 27.63 -22.01 -11.46
N GLU A 124 28.75 -22.37 -10.84
CA GLU A 124 29.17 -23.75 -10.61
C GLU A 124 29.56 -23.94 -9.15
N GLY A 125 28.96 -24.90 -8.46
CA GLY A 125 29.20 -25.10 -7.04
C GLY A 125 28.94 -23.90 -6.15
N GLY A 126 27.98 -23.02 -6.52
CA GLY A 126 27.61 -21.79 -5.81
C GLY A 126 28.52 -20.58 -6.10
N LYS A 127 29.60 -20.75 -6.86
CA LYS A 127 30.50 -19.68 -7.29
C LYS A 127 30.14 -19.17 -8.68
N VAL A 128 30.33 -17.88 -8.89
CA VAL A 128 30.11 -17.24 -10.19
C VAL A 128 31.28 -17.61 -11.12
N VAL A 129 30.96 -18.22 -12.27
CA VAL A 129 31.94 -18.54 -13.33
C VAL A 129 31.75 -17.71 -14.60
N GLY A 130 30.61 -17.00 -14.70
CA GLY A 130 30.31 -16.14 -15.84
C GLY A 130 28.97 -15.43 -15.76
N ILE A 131 28.63 -14.73 -16.83
CA ILE A 131 27.30 -14.16 -17.06
C ILE A 131 26.90 -14.31 -18.53
N VAL A 132 25.64 -14.65 -18.80
CA VAL A 132 25.03 -14.63 -20.12
C VAL A 132 24.00 -13.53 -20.18
N THR A 133 24.03 -12.72 -21.21
CA THR A 133 23.11 -11.59 -21.40
C THR A 133 22.39 -11.67 -22.75
N GLY A 134 21.32 -10.91 -22.93
CA GLY A 134 20.65 -10.79 -24.21
C GLY A 134 21.57 -10.33 -25.38
N ARG A 135 22.69 -9.65 -25.06
CA ARG A 135 23.69 -9.26 -26.05
C ARG A 135 24.44 -10.46 -26.59
N ASP A 136 24.79 -11.42 -25.71
CA ASP A 136 25.52 -12.63 -26.07
C ASP A 136 24.67 -13.59 -26.91
N MET A 137 23.33 -13.60 -26.66
CA MET A 137 22.38 -14.46 -27.34
C MET A 137 21.78 -13.85 -28.64
N ARG A 138 21.89 -12.55 -28.85
CA ARG A 138 21.15 -11.79 -29.90
C ARG A 138 21.35 -12.32 -31.32
N PHE A 139 22.56 -12.72 -31.65
CA PHE A 139 22.93 -13.20 -32.98
C PHE A 139 23.44 -14.65 -32.96
N GLU A 140 23.25 -15.38 -31.85
CA GLU A 140 23.66 -16.76 -31.75
C GLU A 140 22.70 -17.65 -32.54
N THR A 141 23.26 -18.55 -33.32
CA THR A 141 22.52 -19.51 -34.19
C THR A 141 22.64 -20.96 -33.72
N ARG A 142 23.62 -21.24 -32.85
CA ARG A 142 23.89 -22.58 -32.33
C ARG A 142 23.18 -22.79 -30.99
N PHE A 143 21.87 -22.96 -31.05
CA PHE A 143 20.99 -23.03 -29.87
C PHE A 143 21.20 -24.24 -28.96
N ASP A 144 21.85 -25.29 -29.45
CA ASP A 144 22.10 -26.52 -28.70
C ASP A 144 23.44 -26.54 -27.97
N GLN A 145 24.31 -25.54 -28.17
CA GLN A 145 25.56 -25.45 -27.45
C GLN A 145 25.34 -25.01 -26.00
N PRO A 146 26.27 -25.35 -25.09
CA PRO A 146 26.25 -24.87 -23.72
C PRO A 146 26.59 -23.36 -23.64
N VAL A 147 26.05 -22.70 -22.63
CA VAL A 147 26.30 -21.24 -22.44
C VAL A 147 27.75 -20.89 -22.12
N SER A 148 28.55 -21.86 -21.62
CA SER A 148 29.98 -21.71 -21.42
C SER A 148 30.73 -21.23 -22.66
N GLU A 149 30.21 -21.53 -23.86
CA GLU A 149 30.84 -21.12 -25.16
C GLU A 149 30.56 -19.66 -25.52
N ILE A 150 29.53 -19.04 -24.93
CA ILE A 150 29.10 -17.66 -25.27
C ILE A 150 29.12 -16.70 -24.10
N MET A 151 29.20 -17.19 -22.86
CA MET A 151 29.18 -16.35 -21.66
C MET A 151 30.41 -15.44 -21.56
N THR A 152 30.25 -14.31 -20.89
CA THR A 152 31.40 -13.57 -20.38
C THR A 152 31.98 -14.32 -19.20
N GLN A 153 33.23 -14.81 -19.34
CA GLN A 153 33.94 -15.62 -18.33
C GLN A 153 34.39 -14.81 -17.12
N GLN A 154 34.65 -15.50 -16.01
CA GLN A 154 34.97 -14.95 -14.68
C GLN A 154 36.04 -13.87 -14.72
N GLU A 155 37.14 -14.07 -15.45
CA GLU A 155 38.29 -13.17 -15.53
C GLU A 155 37.95 -11.80 -16.13
N ARG A 156 36.87 -11.72 -16.87
CA ARG A 156 36.37 -10.51 -17.55
C ARG A 156 35.16 -9.88 -16.85
N LEU A 157 34.71 -10.48 -15.75
CA LEU A 157 33.58 -9.94 -15.01
C LEU A 157 33.95 -8.68 -14.22
N ILE A 158 33.09 -7.70 -14.26
CA ILE A 158 33.13 -6.57 -13.33
C ILE A 158 32.11 -6.87 -12.23
N THR A 159 32.59 -7.11 -11.03
CA THR A 159 31.78 -7.44 -9.86
C THR A 159 31.95 -6.40 -8.77
N VAL A 160 31.03 -6.40 -7.80
CA VAL A 160 31.04 -5.51 -6.64
C VAL A 160 30.82 -6.31 -5.35
N PRO A 161 31.35 -5.87 -4.20
CA PRO A 161 31.06 -6.49 -2.92
C PRO A 161 29.65 -6.17 -2.41
N GLU A 162 29.18 -6.93 -1.43
CA GLU A 162 27.97 -6.58 -0.68
C GLU A 162 28.13 -5.20 -0.02
N GLY A 163 27.05 -4.41 -0.01
CA GLY A 163 27.07 -3.06 0.57
C GLY A 163 27.51 -1.94 -0.40
N THR A 164 27.82 -2.27 -1.66
CA THR A 164 28.10 -1.25 -2.69
C THR A 164 26.91 -0.28 -2.83
N THR A 165 27.21 1.00 -2.77
CA THR A 165 26.18 2.05 -2.88
C THR A 165 25.64 2.18 -4.32
N PRO A 166 24.42 2.70 -4.51
CA PRO A 166 23.86 2.97 -5.84
C PRO A 166 24.74 3.88 -6.69
N GLU A 167 25.39 4.87 -6.08
CA GLU A 167 26.29 5.82 -6.73
C GLU A 167 27.55 5.13 -7.25
N GLU A 168 28.18 4.28 -6.46
CA GLU A 168 29.35 3.48 -6.86
C GLU A 168 29.00 2.50 -7.98
N ALA A 169 27.86 1.80 -7.83
CA ALA A 169 27.37 0.88 -8.86
C ALA A 169 27.08 1.62 -10.18
N LYS A 170 26.45 2.79 -10.13
CA LYS A 170 26.20 3.66 -11.30
C LYS A 170 27.49 4.08 -11.99
N ALA A 171 28.50 4.46 -11.23
CA ALA A 171 29.81 4.85 -11.78
C ALA A 171 30.46 3.69 -12.54
N LEU A 172 30.43 2.47 -11.98
CA LEU A 172 30.98 1.26 -12.62
C LEU A 172 30.18 0.87 -13.88
N LEU A 173 28.85 0.84 -13.81
CA LEU A 173 27.97 0.54 -14.95
C LEU A 173 28.24 1.51 -16.10
N ASN A 174 28.39 2.80 -15.80
CA ASN A 174 28.69 3.81 -16.83
C ASN A 174 30.11 3.68 -17.38
N LYS A 175 31.11 3.48 -16.51
CA LYS A 175 32.53 3.32 -16.91
C LYS A 175 32.74 2.16 -17.87
N TYR A 176 32.14 1.01 -17.55
CA TYR A 176 32.32 -0.22 -18.31
C TYR A 176 31.21 -0.48 -19.34
N LYS A 177 30.22 0.43 -19.46
CA LYS A 177 29.06 0.32 -20.37
C LYS A 177 28.28 -0.98 -20.16
N LEU A 178 28.10 -1.35 -18.90
CA LEU A 178 27.38 -2.53 -18.49
C LEU A 178 25.93 -2.19 -18.14
N GLU A 179 25.05 -3.17 -18.29
CA GLU A 179 23.65 -3.07 -17.85
C GLU A 179 23.44 -3.73 -16.47
N ARG A 180 24.43 -4.53 -16.00
CA ARG A 180 24.36 -5.32 -14.78
C ARG A 180 25.72 -5.44 -14.12
N LEU A 181 25.71 -5.54 -12.77
CA LEU A 181 26.84 -5.88 -11.95
C LEU A 181 26.47 -7.06 -11.05
N LEU A 182 27.33 -8.06 -11.00
CA LEU A 182 27.19 -9.17 -10.05
C LEU A 182 27.72 -8.73 -8.69
N VAL A 183 26.96 -8.99 -7.64
CA VAL A 183 27.38 -8.80 -6.26
C VAL A 183 27.93 -10.11 -5.75
N VAL A 184 29.19 -10.14 -5.33
CA VAL A 184 29.87 -11.35 -4.86
C VAL A 184 30.56 -11.10 -3.51
N ASN A 185 30.76 -12.16 -2.74
CA ASN A 185 31.64 -12.11 -1.56
C ASN A 185 33.08 -12.45 -1.92
N ASP A 186 33.97 -12.45 -0.91
CA ASP A 186 35.41 -12.76 -1.07
C ASP A 186 35.69 -14.18 -1.63
N ALA A 187 34.75 -15.12 -1.44
CA ALA A 187 34.84 -16.47 -2.00
C ALA A 187 34.29 -16.56 -3.44
N PHE A 188 33.90 -15.42 -4.05
CA PHE A 188 33.29 -15.31 -5.36
C PHE A 188 31.91 -16.01 -5.47
N GLU A 189 31.21 -16.16 -4.34
CA GLU A 189 29.83 -16.65 -4.30
C GLU A 189 28.87 -15.51 -4.65
N LEU A 190 27.84 -15.84 -5.44
CA LEU A 190 26.82 -14.87 -5.82
C LEU A 190 25.99 -14.45 -4.61
N LYS A 191 25.92 -13.15 -4.36
CA LYS A 191 25.10 -12.52 -3.31
C LYS A 191 23.98 -11.64 -3.88
N GLY A 192 24.06 -11.32 -5.19
CA GLY A 192 23.02 -10.56 -5.85
C GLY A 192 23.40 -10.03 -7.22
N LEU A 193 22.49 -9.27 -7.79
CA LEU A 193 22.61 -8.62 -9.09
C LEU A 193 22.07 -7.18 -9.01
N ILE A 194 22.85 -6.21 -9.45
CA ILE A 194 22.45 -4.80 -9.59
C ILE A 194 22.25 -4.50 -11.07
N THR A 195 21.15 -3.86 -11.45
CA THR A 195 20.91 -3.45 -12.83
C THR A 195 20.79 -1.93 -12.98
N VAL A 196 21.07 -1.41 -14.19
CA VAL A 196 20.83 0.01 -14.53
C VAL A 196 19.36 0.39 -14.26
N LYS A 197 18.42 -0.51 -14.55
CA LYS A 197 16.99 -0.27 -14.31
C LYS A 197 16.70 -0.03 -12.84
N ASP A 198 17.29 -0.80 -11.94
CA ASP A 198 17.05 -0.68 -10.49
C ASP A 198 17.61 0.64 -9.95
N ILE A 199 18.81 1.03 -10.38
CA ILE A 199 19.42 2.32 -10.00
C ILE A 199 18.60 3.49 -10.55
N THR A 200 18.18 3.43 -11.82
CA THR A 200 17.36 4.47 -12.43
C THR A 200 16.04 4.65 -11.70
N LYS A 201 15.38 3.55 -11.32
CA LYS A 201 14.14 3.60 -10.53
C LYS A 201 14.35 4.24 -9.16
N GLN A 202 15.44 3.93 -8.46
CA GLN A 202 15.76 4.57 -7.18
C GLN A 202 15.95 6.09 -7.31
N LEU A 203 16.61 6.52 -8.37
CA LEU A 203 16.81 7.95 -8.66
C LEU A 203 15.51 8.66 -9.06
N ASN A 204 14.63 7.98 -9.78
CA ASN A 204 13.35 8.54 -10.22
C ASN A 204 12.32 8.64 -9.10
N PHE A 205 12.42 7.79 -8.07
CA PHE A 205 11.49 7.74 -6.93
C PHE A 205 12.22 7.89 -5.59
N PRO A 206 12.76 9.10 -5.30
CA PRO A 206 13.54 9.34 -4.08
C PRO A 206 12.70 9.28 -2.80
N LEU A 207 11.39 9.46 -2.92
CA LEU A 207 10.45 9.38 -1.80
C LEU A 207 9.84 7.98 -1.61
N ALA A 208 10.20 6.99 -2.44
CA ALA A 208 9.60 5.67 -2.36
C ALA A 208 9.70 5.07 -0.95
N ALA A 209 8.61 4.46 -0.50
CA ALA A 209 8.56 3.74 0.78
C ALA A 209 9.25 2.39 0.63
N ARG A 210 10.38 2.20 1.32
CA ARG A 210 11.25 1.04 1.19
C ARG A 210 11.59 0.39 2.52
N ASP A 211 11.80 -0.92 2.49
CA ASP A 211 12.35 -1.66 3.61
C ASP A 211 13.88 -1.46 3.72
N ALA A 212 14.48 -2.01 4.78
CA ALA A 212 15.94 -1.95 5.00
C ALA A 212 16.78 -2.59 3.88
N SER A 213 16.15 -3.38 3.01
CA SER A 213 16.81 -4.01 1.84
C SER A 213 16.58 -3.22 0.55
N GLY A 214 15.97 -2.03 0.63
CA GLY A 214 15.68 -1.17 -0.52
C GLY A 214 14.47 -1.60 -1.37
N ARG A 215 13.68 -2.61 -0.93
CA ARG A 215 12.49 -3.09 -1.64
C ARG A 215 11.27 -2.27 -1.22
N LEU A 216 10.32 -2.08 -2.14
CA LEU A 216 9.08 -1.37 -1.86
C LEU A 216 8.31 -2.00 -0.68
N LEU A 217 7.72 -1.16 0.17
CA LEU A 217 6.84 -1.60 1.24
C LEU A 217 5.49 -2.05 0.69
N VAL A 218 4.95 -3.12 1.26
CA VAL A 218 3.63 -3.63 0.94
C VAL A 218 2.99 -4.28 2.17
N GLY A 219 1.70 -4.01 2.38
CA GLY A 219 0.89 -4.71 3.36
C GLY A 219 -0.09 -5.68 2.71
N ALA A 220 -0.67 -6.56 3.51
CA ALA A 220 -1.73 -7.47 3.07
C ALA A 220 -2.79 -7.66 4.16
N ALA A 221 -4.05 -7.73 3.75
CA ALA A 221 -5.17 -7.97 4.64
C ALA A 221 -5.37 -9.46 4.87
N VAL A 222 -5.74 -9.82 6.10
CA VAL A 222 -6.17 -11.16 6.49
C VAL A 222 -7.45 -11.08 7.31
N GLY A 223 -8.20 -12.17 7.38
CA GLY A 223 -9.38 -12.30 8.23
C GLY A 223 -9.06 -12.92 9.59
N VAL A 224 -10.10 -13.46 10.22
CA VAL A 224 -10.03 -14.17 11.49
C VAL A 224 -10.48 -15.63 11.37
N GLY A 225 -11.11 -16.00 10.26
CA GLY A 225 -11.65 -17.33 9.99
C GLY A 225 -10.61 -18.41 9.73
N ASP A 226 -11.10 -19.59 9.40
CA ASP A 226 -10.29 -20.78 9.10
C ASP A 226 -9.34 -20.53 7.93
N GLY A 227 -8.15 -21.14 7.96
CA GLY A 227 -7.13 -21.01 6.91
C GLY A 227 -6.33 -19.71 6.98
N THR A 228 -6.62 -18.79 7.91
CA THR A 228 -5.87 -17.53 8.05
C THR A 228 -4.42 -17.78 8.43
N GLU A 229 -4.11 -18.82 9.21
CA GLU A 229 -2.73 -19.17 9.57
C GLU A 229 -1.87 -19.50 8.34
N ALA A 230 -2.39 -20.33 7.46
CA ALA A 230 -1.70 -20.69 6.20
C ALA A 230 -1.53 -19.47 5.27
N ARG A 231 -2.51 -18.57 5.25
CA ARG A 231 -2.44 -17.31 4.52
C ARG A 231 -1.33 -16.42 5.07
N VAL A 232 -1.27 -16.21 6.39
CA VAL A 232 -0.21 -15.44 7.05
C VAL A 232 1.17 -16.02 6.73
N GLU A 233 1.33 -17.34 6.83
CA GLU A 233 2.58 -18.02 6.50
C GLU A 233 3.02 -17.76 5.04
N ALA A 234 2.09 -17.86 4.08
CA ALA A 234 2.36 -17.61 2.67
C ALA A 234 2.78 -16.14 2.43
N LEU A 235 2.11 -15.18 3.08
CA LEU A 235 2.42 -13.76 3.01
C LEU A 235 3.79 -13.43 3.61
N VAL A 236 4.13 -14.02 4.75
CA VAL A 236 5.44 -13.85 5.39
C VAL A 236 6.55 -14.40 4.50
N LYS A 237 6.37 -15.59 3.90
CA LYS A 237 7.31 -16.17 2.92
C LYS A 237 7.48 -15.27 1.69
N ALA A 238 6.42 -14.57 1.27
CA ALA A 238 6.46 -13.62 0.16
C ALA A 238 7.14 -12.28 0.53
N GLY A 239 7.45 -12.05 1.82
CA GLY A 239 8.15 -10.87 2.31
C GLY A 239 7.23 -9.67 2.61
N VAL A 240 5.98 -9.90 3.02
CA VAL A 240 5.07 -8.82 3.45
C VAL A 240 5.67 -8.03 4.62
N ASP A 241 5.49 -6.71 4.62
CA ASP A 241 6.01 -5.82 5.68
C ASP A 241 5.00 -5.62 6.81
N ALA A 242 3.72 -5.57 6.48
CA ALA A 242 2.65 -5.40 7.46
C ALA A 242 1.44 -6.30 7.15
N ILE A 243 0.87 -6.90 8.19
CA ILE A 243 -0.38 -7.66 8.11
C ILE A 243 -1.50 -6.84 8.77
N VAL A 244 -2.60 -6.67 8.04
CA VAL A 244 -3.81 -6.01 8.52
C VAL A 244 -4.85 -7.07 8.85
N VAL A 245 -5.15 -7.26 10.13
CA VAL A 245 -6.30 -8.06 10.58
C VAL A 245 -7.53 -7.20 10.38
N ASP A 246 -8.22 -7.40 9.25
CA ASP A 246 -9.20 -6.49 8.69
C ASP A 246 -10.63 -7.04 8.77
N THR A 247 -11.42 -6.51 9.68
CA THR A 247 -12.83 -6.87 9.90
C THR A 247 -13.73 -5.64 10.00
N ALA A 248 -15.03 -5.85 9.91
CA ALA A 248 -16.03 -4.79 10.12
C ALA A 248 -16.08 -4.30 11.57
N HIS A 249 -15.64 -5.14 12.54
CA HIS A 249 -15.62 -4.84 13.96
C HIS A 249 -14.35 -5.38 14.64
N GLY A 250 -13.32 -4.52 14.74
CA GLY A 250 -12.01 -4.88 15.29
C GLY A 250 -12.00 -5.11 16.82
N HIS A 251 -13.00 -4.62 17.55
CA HIS A 251 -13.14 -4.85 18.99
C HIS A 251 -13.91 -6.15 19.26
N SER A 252 -13.50 -7.23 18.63
CA SER A 252 -14.06 -8.57 18.80
C SER A 252 -12.99 -9.55 19.25
N GLN A 253 -13.40 -10.61 19.97
CA GLN A 253 -12.49 -11.60 20.51
C GLN A 253 -11.60 -12.21 19.42
N GLY A 254 -12.20 -12.60 18.29
CA GLY A 254 -11.45 -13.24 17.20
C GLY A 254 -10.37 -12.34 16.61
N VAL A 255 -10.60 -11.02 16.52
CA VAL A 255 -9.58 -10.05 16.04
C VAL A 255 -8.45 -9.91 17.05
N ILE A 256 -8.78 -9.74 18.34
CA ILE A 256 -7.80 -9.62 19.42
C ILE A 256 -6.90 -10.86 19.48
N GLU A 257 -7.50 -12.05 19.41
CA GLU A 257 -6.78 -13.34 19.41
C GLU A 257 -5.90 -13.48 18.15
N ARG A 258 -6.42 -13.07 16.98
CA ARG A 258 -5.66 -13.13 15.74
C ARG A 258 -4.43 -12.20 15.75
N VAL A 259 -4.58 -10.99 16.27
CA VAL A 259 -3.45 -10.05 16.46
C VAL A 259 -2.39 -10.69 17.37
N ARG A 260 -2.79 -11.23 18.53
CA ARG A 260 -1.86 -11.93 19.45
C ARG A 260 -1.17 -13.10 18.78
N TRP A 261 -1.92 -13.90 18.02
CA TRP A 261 -1.38 -15.06 17.33
C TRP A 261 -0.31 -14.66 16.29
N VAL A 262 -0.58 -13.64 15.46
CA VAL A 262 0.39 -13.17 14.47
C VAL A 262 1.65 -12.64 15.15
N LYS A 263 1.51 -11.80 16.18
CA LYS A 263 2.66 -11.26 16.92
C LYS A 263 3.48 -12.33 17.64
N LYS A 264 2.84 -13.36 18.16
CA LYS A 264 3.52 -14.49 18.83
C LYS A 264 4.34 -15.34 17.85
N ASN A 265 3.78 -15.63 16.67
CA ASN A 265 4.41 -16.55 15.70
C ASN A 265 5.37 -15.82 14.74
N TYR A 266 5.13 -14.52 14.48
CA TYR A 266 5.91 -13.69 13.54
C TYR A 266 6.24 -12.32 14.17
N PRO A 267 7.05 -12.25 15.23
CA PRO A 267 7.31 -11.02 15.99
C PRO A 267 7.98 -9.92 15.16
N GLN A 268 8.60 -10.28 14.04
CA GLN A 268 9.24 -9.34 13.10
C GLN A 268 8.23 -8.63 12.21
N ILE A 269 7.01 -9.15 12.03
CA ILE A 269 5.98 -8.56 11.18
C ILE A 269 5.21 -7.49 11.96
N GLU A 270 4.96 -6.36 11.32
CA GLU A 270 4.12 -5.31 11.86
C GLU A 270 2.63 -5.69 11.68
N VAL A 271 1.84 -5.59 12.75
CA VAL A 271 0.44 -6.02 12.75
C VAL A 271 -0.48 -4.86 13.04
N ILE A 272 -1.47 -4.69 12.19
CA ILE A 272 -2.50 -3.65 12.26
C ILE A 272 -3.83 -4.31 12.56
N GLY A 273 -4.52 -3.87 13.59
CA GLY A 273 -5.88 -4.35 13.92
C GLY A 273 -6.95 -3.33 13.56
N GLY A 274 -8.08 -3.79 13.04
CA GLY A 274 -9.22 -2.91 12.72
C GLY A 274 -10.44 -3.65 12.13
N ASN A 275 -11.58 -2.91 11.89
CA ASN A 275 -11.71 -1.47 12.15
C ASN A 275 -12.33 -1.21 13.52
N ILE A 276 -11.96 -0.10 14.10
CA ILE A 276 -12.44 0.33 15.41
C ILE A 276 -12.96 1.78 15.35
N ALA A 277 -13.64 2.24 16.40
CA ALA A 277 -14.11 3.62 16.53
C ALA A 277 -14.03 4.17 17.95
N THR A 278 -13.48 3.42 18.91
CA THR A 278 -13.45 3.78 20.34
C THR A 278 -12.08 3.60 20.95
N GLY A 279 -11.76 4.41 21.97
CA GLY A 279 -10.51 4.30 22.71
C GLY A 279 -10.33 2.95 23.42
N ALA A 280 -11.41 2.37 23.97
CA ALA A 280 -11.37 1.04 24.60
C ALA A 280 -10.94 -0.06 23.61
N ALA A 281 -11.46 0.01 22.37
CA ALA A 281 -11.06 -0.91 21.30
C ALA A 281 -9.57 -0.75 20.93
N ALA A 282 -9.09 0.49 20.87
CA ALA A 282 -7.69 0.79 20.58
C ALA A 282 -6.77 0.18 21.66
N LEU A 283 -7.06 0.39 22.93
CA LEU A 283 -6.27 -0.15 24.04
C LEU A 283 -6.27 -1.68 24.05
N ALA A 284 -7.41 -2.33 23.76
CA ALA A 284 -7.50 -3.79 23.67
C ALA A 284 -6.60 -4.36 22.54
N LEU A 285 -6.53 -3.68 21.40
CA LEU A 285 -5.63 -4.06 20.29
C LEU A 285 -4.16 -3.81 20.64
N VAL A 286 -3.84 -2.70 21.30
CA VAL A 286 -2.48 -2.41 21.80
C VAL A 286 -2.01 -3.48 22.79
N GLU A 287 -2.87 -3.87 23.74
CA GLU A 287 -2.58 -4.97 24.68
C GLU A 287 -2.38 -6.31 23.96
N ALA A 288 -3.09 -6.54 22.87
CA ALA A 288 -2.89 -7.71 22.02
C ALA A 288 -1.57 -7.69 21.22
N GLY A 289 -0.85 -6.55 21.21
CA GLY A 289 0.42 -6.38 20.53
C GLY A 289 0.32 -5.73 19.14
N ALA A 290 -0.79 -5.07 18.80
CA ALA A 290 -0.90 -4.33 17.55
C ALA A 290 0.16 -3.21 17.45
N ASP A 291 0.74 -3.05 16.27
CA ASP A 291 1.74 -2.03 15.95
C ASP A 291 1.13 -0.76 15.34
N ALA A 292 -0.11 -0.85 14.91
CA ALA A 292 -1.00 0.26 14.54
C ALA A 292 -2.45 -0.17 14.66
N VAL A 293 -3.38 0.78 14.73
CA VAL A 293 -4.81 0.52 14.70
C VAL A 293 -5.49 1.23 13.55
N LYS A 294 -6.55 0.65 12.98
CA LYS A 294 -7.29 1.20 11.85
C LYS A 294 -8.69 1.62 12.26
N VAL A 295 -9.03 2.89 12.04
CA VAL A 295 -10.21 3.58 12.57
C VAL A 295 -11.19 3.91 11.47
N GLY A 296 -12.43 3.43 11.59
CA GLY A 296 -13.52 3.76 10.68
C GLY A 296 -14.60 2.69 10.65
N ILE A 297 -15.74 2.97 11.25
CA ILE A 297 -16.95 2.13 11.21
C ILE A 297 -18.01 2.85 10.38
N GLY A 298 -18.17 2.41 9.13
CA GLY A 298 -19.20 2.89 8.22
C GLY A 298 -18.98 4.25 7.52
N PRO A 299 -17.78 4.88 7.47
CA PRO A 299 -17.62 6.18 6.80
C PRO A 299 -17.43 6.07 5.27
N GLY A 300 -17.17 4.88 4.74
CA GLY A 300 -16.92 4.68 3.30
C GLY A 300 -18.14 4.95 2.44
N SER A 301 -17.94 5.51 1.23
CA SER A 301 -19.04 5.92 0.31
C SER A 301 -19.94 4.76 -0.18
N ILE A 302 -19.42 3.53 -0.13
CA ILE A 302 -20.13 2.30 -0.55
C ILE A 302 -20.52 1.42 0.64
N CYS A 303 -20.27 1.89 1.87
CA CYS A 303 -20.62 1.19 3.10
C CYS A 303 -22.03 1.55 3.55
N THR A 304 -22.84 0.54 3.88
CA THR A 304 -24.19 0.72 4.40
C THR A 304 -24.35 0.26 5.85
N THR A 305 -23.29 -0.10 6.54
CA THR A 305 -23.31 -0.57 7.94
C THR A 305 -24.11 0.34 8.87
N ARG A 306 -23.94 1.67 8.75
CA ARG A 306 -24.65 2.65 9.60
C ARG A 306 -26.17 2.64 9.37
N ILE A 307 -26.62 2.27 8.18
CA ILE A 307 -28.04 2.20 7.83
C ILE A 307 -28.59 0.81 8.11
N VAL A 308 -27.88 -0.26 7.72
CA VAL A 308 -28.35 -1.63 7.84
C VAL A 308 -28.25 -2.15 9.29
N ALA A 309 -27.13 -1.91 9.94
CA ALA A 309 -26.89 -2.34 11.32
C ALA A 309 -27.17 -1.24 12.36
N GLY A 310 -27.29 0.03 11.96
CA GLY A 310 -27.46 1.17 12.86
C GLY A 310 -26.23 1.48 13.73
N VAL A 311 -25.04 0.97 13.34
CA VAL A 311 -23.80 1.08 14.12
C VAL A 311 -22.77 1.92 13.38
N GLY A 312 -22.10 2.82 14.12
CA GLY A 312 -21.01 3.64 13.59
C GLY A 312 -20.73 4.84 14.46
N VAL A 313 -19.59 5.48 14.20
CA VAL A 313 -19.21 6.76 14.82
C VAL A 313 -18.76 7.71 13.70
N PRO A 314 -19.21 8.98 13.67
CA PRO A 314 -18.70 9.99 12.75
C PRO A 314 -17.18 10.10 12.83
N GLN A 315 -16.54 10.27 11.66
CA GLN A 315 -15.11 9.90 11.50
C GLN A 315 -14.15 10.78 12.29
N VAL A 316 -14.39 12.09 12.39
CA VAL A 316 -13.51 12.99 13.17
C VAL A 316 -13.55 12.61 14.65
N MET A 317 -14.73 12.37 15.21
CA MET A 317 -14.89 11.92 16.60
C MET A 317 -14.26 10.53 16.81
N ALA A 318 -14.40 9.60 15.88
CA ALA A 318 -13.80 8.28 15.99
C ALA A 318 -12.25 8.37 16.03
N ILE A 319 -11.66 9.22 15.19
CA ILE A 319 -10.22 9.46 15.17
C ILE A 319 -9.76 10.08 16.49
N ASP A 320 -10.42 11.15 16.96
CA ASP A 320 -10.07 11.86 18.18
C ASP A 320 -10.16 10.95 19.43
N ASN A 321 -11.24 10.17 19.57
CA ASN A 321 -11.40 9.23 20.67
C ASN A 321 -10.27 8.18 20.72
N VAL A 322 -9.87 7.67 19.57
CA VAL A 322 -8.79 6.68 19.47
C VAL A 322 -7.43 7.35 19.69
N ALA A 323 -7.19 8.52 19.09
CA ALA A 323 -5.94 9.27 19.27
C ALA A 323 -5.68 9.62 20.72
N THR A 324 -6.72 10.09 21.42
CA THR A 324 -6.66 10.41 22.85
C THR A 324 -6.28 9.16 23.68
N ALA A 325 -6.90 8.02 23.42
CA ALA A 325 -6.60 6.78 24.13
C ALA A 325 -5.19 6.24 23.84
N LEU A 326 -4.64 6.49 22.67
CA LEU A 326 -3.31 6.03 22.26
C LEU A 326 -2.16 6.91 22.75
N GLN A 327 -2.43 8.04 23.40
CA GLN A 327 -1.38 8.92 23.94
C GLN A 327 -0.44 8.13 24.86
N GLY A 328 0.87 8.28 24.62
CA GLY A 328 1.92 7.60 25.38
C GLY A 328 2.17 6.12 25.01
N THR A 329 1.35 5.51 24.16
CA THR A 329 1.53 4.09 23.76
C THR A 329 2.57 3.89 22.64
N GLY A 330 2.87 4.94 21.89
CA GLY A 330 3.72 4.88 20.69
C GLY A 330 3.09 4.13 19.51
N VAL A 331 1.78 3.82 19.56
CA VAL A 331 1.04 3.14 18.49
C VAL A 331 0.33 4.19 17.63
N PRO A 332 0.65 4.29 16.31
CA PRO A 332 -0.04 5.21 15.41
C PRO A 332 -1.43 4.69 15.03
N LEU A 333 -2.29 5.60 14.57
CA LEU A 333 -3.59 5.25 14.02
C LEU A 333 -3.70 5.62 12.53
N ILE A 334 -4.45 4.80 11.81
CA ILE A 334 -4.80 4.93 10.40
C ILE A 334 -6.27 5.35 10.31
N ALA A 335 -6.58 6.51 9.75
CA ALA A 335 -7.95 6.92 9.47
C ALA A 335 -8.44 6.28 8.18
N ASP A 336 -9.42 5.39 8.25
CA ASP A 336 -9.93 4.61 7.12
C ASP A 336 -11.35 5.01 6.73
N GLY A 337 -11.49 5.57 5.53
CA GLY A 337 -12.76 5.92 4.90
C GLY A 337 -13.26 7.34 5.17
N GLY A 338 -14.24 7.75 4.36
CA GLY A 338 -14.86 9.08 4.42
C GLY A 338 -14.09 10.20 3.72
N ILE A 339 -12.92 9.93 3.14
CA ILE A 339 -12.07 10.90 2.47
C ILE A 339 -12.55 11.12 1.03
N ARG A 340 -12.91 12.36 0.70
CA ARG A 340 -13.36 12.79 -0.63
C ARG A 340 -12.44 13.84 -1.24
N TYR A 341 -11.83 14.69 -0.40
CA TYR A 341 -10.96 15.80 -0.77
C TYR A 341 -9.66 15.77 0.02
N SER A 342 -8.64 16.47 -0.45
CA SER A 342 -7.38 16.63 0.28
C SER A 342 -7.55 17.34 1.63
N GLY A 343 -8.56 18.21 1.76
CA GLY A 343 -8.93 18.84 3.03
C GLY A 343 -9.37 17.83 4.10
N ASP A 344 -10.03 16.72 3.70
CA ASP A 344 -10.42 15.67 4.64
C ASP A 344 -9.20 14.93 5.19
N ILE A 345 -8.15 14.76 4.37
CA ILE A 345 -6.85 14.20 4.82
C ILE A 345 -6.24 15.10 5.92
N ALA A 346 -6.23 16.41 5.66
CA ALA A 346 -5.72 17.38 6.62
C ALA A 346 -6.50 17.34 7.95
N LYS A 347 -7.82 17.28 7.88
CA LYS A 347 -8.70 17.18 9.06
C LYS A 347 -8.49 15.85 9.80
N ALA A 348 -8.33 14.73 9.09
CA ALA A 348 -8.05 13.44 9.71
C ALA A 348 -6.72 13.44 10.48
N ILE A 349 -5.66 14.03 9.89
CA ILE A 349 -4.35 14.18 10.53
C ILE A 349 -4.45 15.09 11.76
N ALA A 350 -5.09 16.26 11.63
CA ALA A 350 -5.28 17.18 12.74
C ALA A 350 -6.10 16.57 13.90
N ALA A 351 -7.05 15.68 13.60
CA ALA A 351 -7.80 14.92 14.61
C ALA A 351 -6.96 13.82 15.28
N GLY A 352 -5.72 13.57 14.83
CA GLY A 352 -4.79 12.64 15.48
C GLY A 352 -4.32 11.47 14.61
N ALA A 353 -4.78 11.32 13.35
CA ALA A 353 -4.31 10.27 12.47
C ALA A 353 -2.85 10.47 12.05
N SER A 354 -2.09 9.38 11.99
CA SER A 354 -0.73 9.38 11.43
C SER A 354 -0.76 9.19 9.91
N THR A 355 -1.71 8.40 9.43
CA THR A 355 -1.90 8.07 8.01
C THR A 355 -3.38 7.93 7.69
N VAL A 356 -3.71 8.00 6.40
CA VAL A 356 -5.09 7.94 5.90
C VAL A 356 -5.23 6.87 4.84
N MET A 357 -6.21 5.98 5.01
CA MET A 357 -6.54 4.94 4.04
C MET A 357 -7.72 5.37 3.17
N MET A 358 -7.59 5.17 1.85
CA MET A 358 -8.60 5.56 0.87
C MET A 358 -8.95 4.41 -0.08
N GLY A 359 -10.24 4.22 -0.34
CA GLY A 359 -10.78 3.28 -1.33
C GLY A 359 -11.27 4.01 -2.58
N GLY A 360 -12.35 4.78 -2.48
CA GLY A 360 -13.03 5.42 -3.60
C GLY A 360 -12.16 6.39 -4.43
N MET A 361 -11.18 7.04 -3.80
CA MET A 361 -10.24 7.91 -4.50
C MET A 361 -9.37 7.13 -5.49
N PHE A 362 -8.98 5.89 -5.14
CA PHE A 362 -8.09 5.07 -5.95
C PHE A 362 -8.81 4.06 -6.84
N ALA A 363 -10.06 3.67 -6.54
CA ALA A 363 -10.82 2.68 -7.30
C ALA A 363 -10.95 3.02 -8.79
N GLY A 364 -11.04 4.31 -9.15
CA GLY A 364 -11.14 4.77 -10.55
C GLY A 364 -9.79 4.89 -11.28
N THR A 365 -8.67 4.58 -10.64
CA THR A 365 -7.34 4.77 -11.26
C THR A 365 -6.99 3.67 -12.24
N GLU A 366 -6.05 3.97 -13.13
CA GLU A 366 -5.54 3.01 -14.11
C GLU A 366 -4.90 1.80 -13.43
N GLU A 367 -4.23 2.01 -12.30
CA GLU A 367 -3.46 0.99 -11.57
C GLU A 367 -4.34 0.09 -10.68
N ALA A 368 -5.58 0.52 -10.36
CA ALA A 368 -6.54 -0.32 -9.64
C ALA A 368 -6.98 -1.52 -10.47
N PRO A 369 -7.39 -2.65 -9.84
CA PRO A 369 -7.90 -3.83 -10.55
C PRO A 369 -9.15 -3.53 -11.38
N GLY A 370 -9.45 -4.42 -12.32
CA GLY A 370 -10.65 -4.36 -13.17
C GLY A 370 -10.44 -3.52 -14.43
N GLU A 371 -11.33 -3.76 -15.39
CA GLU A 371 -11.33 -3.11 -16.70
C GLU A 371 -12.03 -1.75 -16.69
N VAL A 372 -11.69 -0.94 -17.67
CA VAL A 372 -12.40 0.33 -17.92
C VAL A 372 -13.70 0.02 -18.65
N ILE A 373 -14.82 0.47 -18.08
CA ILE A 373 -16.19 0.27 -18.59
C ILE A 373 -16.63 1.56 -19.28
N LEU A 374 -17.01 1.47 -20.55
CA LEU A 374 -17.63 2.58 -21.26
C LEU A 374 -19.14 2.60 -21.00
N TYR A 375 -19.65 3.69 -20.44
CA TYR A 375 -21.06 3.87 -20.18
C TYR A 375 -21.49 5.31 -20.48
N GLN A 376 -22.53 5.46 -21.31
CA GLN A 376 -23.06 6.76 -21.75
C GLN A 376 -21.94 7.75 -22.23
N GLY A 377 -21.00 7.24 -23.03
CA GLY A 377 -19.89 8.03 -23.58
C GLY A 377 -18.79 8.42 -22.58
N ARG A 378 -18.83 7.90 -21.35
CA ARG A 378 -17.81 8.15 -20.32
C ARG A 378 -17.19 6.85 -19.84
N SER A 379 -15.92 6.93 -19.42
CA SER A 379 -15.17 5.80 -18.87
C SER A 379 -15.35 5.69 -17.37
N TYR A 380 -15.59 4.48 -16.89
CA TYR A 380 -15.78 4.14 -15.48
C TYR A 380 -14.96 2.91 -15.10
N LYS A 381 -14.78 2.68 -13.81
CA LYS A 381 -14.33 1.42 -13.24
C LYS A 381 -15.30 0.90 -12.20
N SER A 382 -15.39 -0.41 -12.03
CA SER A 382 -16.16 -1.03 -10.96
C SER A 382 -15.58 -0.63 -9.59
N TYR A 383 -16.46 -0.37 -8.64
CA TYR A 383 -16.11 -0.13 -7.26
C TYR A 383 -17.18 -0.71 -6.36
N ARG A 384 -16.77 -1.60 -5.42
CA ARG A 384 -17.72 -2.26 -4.53
C ARG A 384 -17.23 -2.31 -3.09
N GLY A 385 -18.20 -2.31 -2.16
CA GLY A 385 -17.92 -2.54 -0.74
C GLY A 385 -17.57 -4.00 -0.48
N MET A 386 -16.66 -4.23 0.47
CA MET A 386 -16.32 -5.60 0.90
C MET A 386 -17.51 -6.32 1.54
N GLY A 387 -18.53 -5.59 2.01
CA GLY A 387 -19.81 -6.11 2.48
C GLY A 387 -20.90 -6.20 1.40
N SER A 388 -20.58 -6.02 0.13
CA SER A 388 -21.52 -6.28 -0.99
C SER A 388 -21.68 -7.79 -1.20
N ILE A 389 -22.80 -8.18 -1.79
CA ILE A 389 -23.11 -9.61 -2.06
C ILE A 389 -21.99 -10.25 -2.86
N GLY A 390 -21.57 -9.63 -3.97
CA GLY A 390 -20.53 -10.19 -4.83
C GLY A 390 -19.17 -10.27 -4.15
N ALA A 391 -18.79 -9.29 -3.31
CA ALA A 391 -17.55 -9.37 -2.55
C ALA A 391 -17.60 -10.47 -1.48
N MET A 392 -18.71 -10.62 -0.76
CA MET A 392 -18.89 -11.66 0.26
C MET A 392 -18.87 -13.06 -0.35
N GLN A 393 -19.43 -13.26 -1.53
CA GLN A 393 -19.38 -14.53 -2.26
C GLN A 393 -17.94 -14.88 -2.72
N GLN A 394 -17.07 -13.90 -2.88
CA GLN A 394 -15.67 -14.09 -3.29
C GLN A 394 -14.69 -14.17 -2.11
N GLY A 395 -15.16 -14.21 -0.85
CA GLY A 395 -14.32 -14.48 0.30
C GLY A 395 -14.29 -13.40 1.38
N SER A 396 -15.09 -12.33 1.28
CA SER A 396 -15.14 -11.29 2.33
C SER A 396 -16.27 -11.47 3.36
N ALA A 397 -17.02 -12.57 3.31
CA ALA A 397 -18.11 -12.86 4.25
C ALA A 397 -17.61 -12.95 5.71
N ASP A 398 -16.41 -13.47 5.95
CA ASP A 398 -15.75 -13.52 7.26
C ASP A 398 -15.51 -12.14 7.87
N ARG A 399 -15.27 -11.11 7.05
CA ARG A 399 -15.14 -9.72 7.49
C ARG A 399 -16.38 -9.23 8.25
N TYR A 400 -17.55 -9.75 7.90
CA TYR A 400 -18.86 -9.41 8.44
C TYR A 400 -19.45 -10.50 9.34
N PHE A 401 -18.64 -11.49 9.74
CA PHE A 401 -19.05 -12.62 10.57
C PHE A 401 -20.21 -13.44 9.96
N GLN A 402 -20.27 -13.53 8.63
CA GLN A 402 -21.31 -14.22 7.86
C GLN A 402 -20.74 -15.41 7.08
N GLU A 403 -19.73 -16.08 7.60
CA GLU A 403 -19.20 -17.31 7.02
C GLU A 403 -20.22 -18.45 7.07
N SER A 404 -20.26 -19.24 5.99
CA SER A 404 -21.03 -20.50 5.98
C SER A 404 -20.11 -21.65 6.31
N SER A 405 -20.54 -22.55 7.20
CA SER A 405 -19.84 -23.81 7.50
C SER A 405 -19.72 -24.75 6.28
N THR A 406 -20.39 -24.45 5.17
CA THR A 406 -20.40 -25.25 3.93
C THR A 406 -19.59 -24.62 2.78
N GLY A 407 -18.83 -23.56 3.04
CA GLY A 407 -17.80 -23.03 2.12
C GLY A 407 -18.27 -22.00 1.09
N ASN A 408 -19.51 -21.95 0.66
CA ASN A 408 -20.01 -20.91 -0.24
C ASN A 408 -21.36 -20.38 0.28
N PRO A 409 -21.39 -19.14 0.83
CA PRO A 409 -22.63 -18.61 1.38
C PRO A 409 -23.67 -18.42 0.27
N ASN A 410 -24.86 -19.02 0.47
CA ASN A 410 -25.98 -18.75 -0.43
C ASN A 410 -26.31 -17.27 -0.40
N ALA A 411 -26.31 -16.62 -1.57
CA ALA A 411 -26.58 -15.18 -1.71
C ALA A 411 -27.87 -14.72 -0.99
N ASP A 412 -28.92 -15.55 -1.00
CA ASP A 412 -30.20 -15.28 -0.37
C ASP A 412 -30.17 -15.25 1.17
N LYS A 413 -29.08 -15.71 1.78
CA LYS A 413 -28.88 -15.74 3.25
C LYS A 413 -27.87 -14.69 3.73
N LEU A 414 -27.23 -13.94 2.85
CA LEU A 414 -26.32 -12.88 3.21
C LEU A 414 -27.08 -11.58 3.51
N VAL A 415 -26.63 -10.86 4.53
CA VAL A 415 -27.12 -9.50 4.84
C VAL A 415 -26.01 -8.51 4.42
N PRO A 416 -26.15 -7.85 3.26
CA PRO A 416 -25.09 -6.97 2.77
C PRO A 416 -25.01 -5.67 3.57
N GLU A 417 -23.80 -5.27 3.89
CA GLU A 417 -23.45 -3.98 4.51
C GLU A 417 -22.64 -3.09 3.56
N GLY A 418 -22.81 -3.29 2.27
CA GLY A 418 -22.17 -2.53 1.20
C GLY A 418 -22.86 -2.71 -0.13
N ILE A 419 -22.58 -1.79 -1.03
CA ILE A 419 -23.13 -1.80 -2.40
C ILE A 419 -22.08 -2.06 -3.45
N GLU A 420 -22.52 -2.43 -4.65
CA GLU A 420 -21.71 -2.48 -5.87
C GLU A 420 -22.08 -1.30 -6.76
N GLY A 421 -21.07 -0.64 -7.29
CA GLY A 421 -21.25 0.53 -8.13
C GLY A 421 -20.09 0.73 -9.09
N ARG A 422 -20.02 1.90 -9.66
CA ARG A 422 -18.95 2.34 -10.55
C ARG A 422 -18.51 3.74 -10.17
N VAL A 423 -17.23 4.03 -10.38
CA VAL A 423 -16.65 5.37 -10.21
C VAL A 423 -16.08 5.85 -11.55
N PRO A 424 -16.06 7.15 -11.82
CA PRO A 424 -15.40 7.69 -13.00
C PRO A 424 -13.95 7.22 -13.09
N TYR A 425 -13.51 6.88 -14.31
CA TYR A 425 -12.09 6.64 -14.58
C TYR A 425 -11.30 7.94 -14.38
N LYS A 426 -10.19 7.87 -13.66
CA LYS A 426 -9.42 9.03 -13.19
C LYS A 426 -8.00 9.12 -13.79
N GLY A 427 -7.61 8.18 -14.65
CA GLY A 427 -6.25 8.08 -15.14
C GLY A 427 -5.27 7.56 -14.09
N SER A 428 -3.99 7.96 -14.19
CA SER A 428 -2.95 7.46 -13.28
C SER A 428 -3.14 7.91 -11.85
N VAL A 429 -2.87 7.00 -10.91
CA VAL A 429 -2.88 7.28 -9.46
C VAL A 429 -1.86 8.34 -9.07
N VAL A 430 -0.74 8.45 -9.79
CA VAL A 430 0.32 9.44 -9.51
C VAL A 430 -0.22 10.87 -9.54
N ALA A 431 -1.08 11.18 -10.54
CA ALA A 431 -1.71 12.49 -10.62
C ALA A 431 -2.62 12.78 -9.42
N ILE A 432 -3.36 11.77 -8.94
CA ILE A 432 -4.22 11.90 -7.75
C ILE A 432 -3.38 12.09 -6.49
N LEU A 433 -2.34 11.28 -6.31
CA LEU A 433 -1.42 11.40 -5.16
C LEU A 433 -0.78 12.79 -5.10
N PHE A 434 -0.38 13.32 -6.26
CA PHE A 434 0.18 14.67 -6.36
C PHE A 434 -0.81 15.75 -5.88
N GLN A 435 -2.09 15.67 -6.31
CA GLN A 435 -3.12 16.62 -5.88
C GLN A 435 -3.44 16.48 -4.38
N MET A 436 -3.54 15.24 -3.87
CA MET A 436 -3.80 14.99 -2.45
C MET A 436 -2.66 15.49 -1.56
N ALA A 437 -1.41 15.20 -1.93
CA ALA A 437 -0.23 15.69 -1.24
C ALA A 437 -0.12 17.22 -1.29
N GLY A 438 -0.42 17.82 -2.46
CA GLY A 438 -0.41 19.27 -2.65
C GLY A 438 -1.43 19.98 -1.74
N GLY A 439 -2.66 19.46 -1.67
CA GLY A 439 -3.69 20.02 -0.78
C GLY A 439 -3.34 19.88 0.70
N LEU A 440 -2.75 18.73 1.10
CA LEU A 440 -2.27 18.56 2.48
C LEU A 440 -1.15 19.54 2.81
N ARG A 441 -0.17 19.74 1.92
CA ARG A 441 0.90 20.74 2.10
C ARG A 441 0.34 22.15 2.21
N ALA A 442 -0.68 22.49 1.42
CA ALA A 442 -1.35 23.79 1.53
C ALA A 442 -1.98 23.97 2.91
N SER A 443 -2.73 22.97 3.42
CA SER A 443 -3.29 23.00 4.77
C SER A 443 -2.21 23.19 5.85
N MET A 444 -1.09 22.45 5.74
CA MET A 444 0.03 22.58 6.68
C MET A 444 0.63 23.98 6.64
N GLY A 445 0.73 24.57 5.45
CA GLY A 445 1.16 25.96 5.28
C GLY A 445 0.21 26.95 5.96
N TYR A 446 -1.09 26.80 5.78
CA TYR A 446 -2.09 27.67 6.45
C TYR A 446 -2.10 27.50 7.97
N CYS A 447 -1.85 26.30 8.49
CA CYS A 447 -1.82 26.02 9.93
C CYS A 447 -0.44 26.28 10.58
N GLY A 448 0.59 26.66 9.81
CA GLY A 448 1.95 26.88 10.33
C GLY A 448 2.63 25.59 10.80
N CYS A 449 2.30 24.44 10.21
CA CYS A 449 2.77 23.13 10.63
C CYS A 449 3.81 22.55 9.64
N PRO A 450 5.11 22.54 9.97
CA PRO A 450 6.15 22.04 9.06
C PRO A 450 6.13 20.53 8.89
N THR A 451 5.57 19.77 9.83
CA THR A 451 5.53 18.30 9.82
C THR A 451 4.12 17.76 10.10
N ILE A 452 3.89 16.50 9.76
CA ILE A 452 2.64 15.78 10.11
C ILE A 452 2.43 15.77 11.64
N GLU A 453 3.50 15.60 12.43
CA GLU A 453 3.42 15.61 13.88
C GLU A 453 3.02 16.99 14.44
N ASP A 454 3.54 18.08 13.87
CA ASP A 454 3.10 19.43 14.23
C ASP A 454 1.61 19.62 13.96
N MET A 455 1.12 19.13 12.81
CA MET A 455 -0.29 19.24 12.45
C MET A 455 -1.20 18.47 13.40
N ARG A 456 -0.79 17.28 13.83
CA ARG A 456 -1.50 16.47 14.83
C ARG A 456 -1.59 17.14 16.19
N ASN A 457 -0.57 17.91 16.58
CA ASN A 457 -0.44 18.46 17.91
C ASN A 457 -0.85 19.93 18.04
N LYS A 458 -0.88 20.71 16.93
CA LYS A 458 -1.04 22.16 16.96
C LYS A 458 -2.26 22.69 16.22
N ALA A 459 -2.76 21.95 15.21
CA ALA A 459 -3.89 22.41 14.42
C ALA A 459 -5.17 22.42 15.25
N GLU A 460 -5.94 23.50 15.10
CA GLU A 460 -7.19 23.72 15.82
C GLU A 460 -8.39 23.63 14.88
N PHE A 461 -9.52 23.19 15.42
CA PHE A 461 -10.77 23.07 14.69
C PHE A 461 -11.78 24.13 15.12
N VAL A 462 -12.61 24.51 14.17
CA VAL A 462 -13.90 25.19 14.43
C VAL A 462 -15.03 24.31 13.92
N GLU A 463 -16.07 24.17 14.71
CA GLU A 463 -17.31 23.52 14.28
C GLU A 463 -18.11 24.48 13.39
N ILE A 464 -18.61 23.98 12.26
CA ILE A 464 -19.43 24.74 11.31
C ILE A 464 -20.85 24.20 11.20
N THR A 465 -21.75 25.03 10.71
CA THR A 465 -23.14 24.65 10.43
C THR A 465 -23.28 24.11 8.99
N SER A 466 -24.45 23.58 8.66
CA SER A 466 -24.80 23.24 7.28
C SER A 466 -24.77 24.42 6.31
N ALA A 467 -24.88 25.65 6.82
CA ALA A 467 -24.66 26.86 6.03
C ALA A 467 -23.19 27.06 5.73
N GLY A 468 -22.29 26.85 6.73
CA GLY A 468 -20.83 26.94 6.56
C GLY A 468 -20.26 25.92 5.58
N ILE A 469 -20.79 24.70 5.54
CA ILE A 469 -20.33 23.72 4.52
C ILE A 469 -20.78 24.15 3.11
N ARG A 470 -21.97 24.71 2.94
CA ARG A 470 -22.41 25.26 1.65
C ARG A 470 -21.55 26.43 1.19
N GLU A 471 -21.21 27.34 2.11
CA GLU A 471 -20.28 28.44 1.85
C GLU A 471 -18.90 27.95 1.42
N SER A 472 -18.46 26.79 1.93
CA SER A 472 -17.16 26.20 1.63
C SER A 472 -17.07 25.62 0.20
N HIS A 473 -18.19 25.27 -0.40
CA HIS A 473 -18.26 24.82 -1.79
C HIS A 473 -18.42 26.01 -2.76
N VAL A 474 -18.03 25.78 -4.01
CA VAL A 474 -18.28 26.77 -5.08
C VAL A 474 -19.78 27.06 -5.17
N HIS A 475 -20.15 28.35 -5.07
CA HIS A 475 -21.54 28.82 -5.13
C HIS A 475 -21.62 30.10 -5.97
N ASP A 476 -22.81 30.42 -6.45
CA ASP A 476 -23.14 31.61 -7.25
C ASP A 476 -22.33 31.79 -8.55
N VAL A 477 -21.70 30.72 -9.04
CA VAL A 477 -20.96 30.70 -10.32
C VAL A 477 -21.17 29.38 -11.07
N GLN A 478 -21.09 29.43 -12.38
CA GLN A 478 -21.08 28.23 -13.22
C GLN A 478 -19.64 27.85 -13.52
N ILE A 479 -19.23 26.60 -13.19
CA ILE A 479 -17.91 26.09 -13.50
C ILE A 479 -17.80 25.90 -15.01
N THR A 480 -16.87 26.62 -15.65
CA THR A 480 -16.58 26.51 -17.09
C THR A 480 -15.35 25.64 -17.35
N LYS A 481 -14.47 25.46 -16.36
CA LYS A 481 -13.30 24.60 -16.41
C LYS A 481 -13.12 23.93 -15.05
N GLU A 482 -13.22 22.60 -15.01
CA GLU A 482 -13.03 21.81 -13.80
C GLU A 482 -11.59 21.91 -13.28
N ALA A 483 -11.43 22.01 -11.95
CA ALA A 483 -10.15 21.86 -11.29
C ALA A 483 -9.83 20.36 -11.09
N PRO A 484 -8.57 19.93 -11.19
CA PRO A 484 -8.21 18.51 -11.07
C PRO A 484 -8.49 17.93 -9.68
N ASN A 485 -8.62 18.76 -8.65
CA ASN A 485 -8.79 18.43 -7.25
C ASN A 485 -10.15 18.82 -6.65
N TYR A 486 -11.06 19.36 -7.47
CA TYR A 486 -12.40 19.74 -7.03
C TYR A 486 -13.42 19.33 -8.10
N ARG A 487 -14.49 18.67 -7.64
CA ARG A 487 -15.69 18.38 -8.44
C ARG A 487 -16.91 18.80 -7.63
N ALA A 488 -17.83 19.50 -8.26
CA ALA A 488 -19.17 19.67 -7.70
C ALA A 488 -19.91 18.34 -7.89
N ASP A 489 -20.48 17.81 -6.81
CA ASP A 489 -21.33 16.61 -6.83
C ASP A 489 -22.68 16.90 -7.49
#